data_e81a7c35b14761ae7194a6f3e08a363c
#
_entry.id   e81a7c35b14761ae7194a6f3e08a363c
#
_cell.length_a   1.000
_cell.length_b   1.000
_cell.length_c   1.000
_cell.angle_alpha   90.00
_cell.angle_beta   90.00
_cell.angle_gamma   90.00
#
_symmetry.space_group_name_H-M   'P 1'
#
loop_
_entity.id
_entity.type
_entity.pdbx_description
1 polymer ?
#
loop_
_entity_poly.entity_id
_entity_poly.type
_entity_poly.pdbx_seq_one_letter_code
_entity_poly.pdbx_strand_id
1 'polypeptide(L)'
;DGPVTVFHLYGWLDTQSEEELLAAARTAYDEGARYLLIDMRGLDTLTTAGMRALQKVYKIFTPKEERSNVARLKLCNAPSQIYNVLGITGFLQTIHMYESIEAALQSFGKE
;
A
#
# COMPACT_ATOMS: atom_id res chain seq x y z
N ASP A 1 -8.32 2.54 -12.46
CA ASP A 1 -8.43 1.67 -13.54
C ASP A 1 -9.16 0.40 -13.13
N GLY A 2 -10.39 0.25 -13.59
CA GLY A 2 -11.23 -0.83 -13.17
C GLY A 2 -11.41 -0.81 -11.66
N PRO A 3 -11.28 -1.95 -11.00
CA PRO A 3 -11.56 -2.04 -9.56
C PRO A 3 -10.38 -1.62 -8.68
N VAL A 4 -9.27 -1.17 -9.24
CA VAL A 4 -8.09 -0.82 -8.44
C VAL A 4 -8.12 0.66 -8.09
N THR A 5 -8.02 0.95 -6.79
CA THR A 5 -7.91 2.31 -6.29
C THR A 5 -6.43 2.65 -6.11
N VAL A 6 -6.01 3.84 -6.54
CA VAL A 6 -4.62 4.25 -6.45
C VAL A 6 -4.51 5.43 -5.48
N PHE A 7 -3.64 5.29 -4.48
CA PHE A 7 -3.29 6.37 -3.57
C PHE A 7 -1.89 6.86 -3.91
N HIS A 8 -1.72 8.17 -3.97
CA HIS A 8 -0.41 8.79 -4.18
C HIS A 8 0.05 9.42 -2.87
N LEU A 9 1.15 8.92 -2.32
CA LEU A 9 1.68 9.46 -1.07
C LEU A 9 2.77 10.48 -1.37
N TYR A 10 2.80 11.55 -0.56
CA TYR A 10 3.77 12.63 -0.70
C TYR A 10 4.35 12.99 0.65
N GLY A 11 5.60 13.44 0.66
CA GLY A 11 6.23 13.95 1.85
C GLY A 11 6.56 12.86 2.86
N TRP A 12 6.01 12.97 4.05
CA TRP A 12 6.34 12.07 5.14
C TRP A 12 5.17 11.18 5.50
N LEU A 13 5.42 9.90 5.65
CA LEU A 13 4.45 8.99 6.24
C LEU A 13 4.94 8.67 7.65
N ASP A 14 4.32 9.30 8.63
CA ASP A 14 4.75 9.27 10.03
C ASP A 14 3.51 9.24 10.94
N THR A 15 3.71 9.52 12.23
CA THR A 15 2.63 9.49 13.20
C THR A 15 1.49 10.44 12.84
N GLN A 16 1.82 11.63 12.30
CA GLN A 16 0.80 12.63 11.99
C GLN A 16 -0.04 12.22 10.79
N SER A 17 0.58 11.62 9.78
CA SER A 17 -0.14 11.22 8.57
C SER A 17 -0.75 9.83 8.66
N GLU A 18 -0.43 9.09 9.70
CA GLU A 18 -0.94 7.72 9.85
C GLU A 18 -2.47 7.68 9.83
N GLU A 19 -3.10 8.54 10.62
CA GLU A 19 -4.55 8.53 10.71
C GLU A 19 -5.22 8.95 9.41
N GLU A 20 -4.60 9.91 8.72
CA GLU A 20 -5.11 10.35 7.43
C GLU A 20 -5.14 9.21 6.43
N LEU A 21 -4.05 8.45 6.36
CA LEU A 21 -3.97 7.31 5.46
C LEU A 21 -5.00 6.24 5.84
N LEU A 22 -5.11 5.95 7.11
CA LEU A 22 -6.05 4.93 7.57
C LEU A 22 -7.50 5.34 7.31
N ALA A 23 -7.82 6.61 7.53
CA ALA A 23 -9.17 7.10 7.25
C ALA A 23 -9.49 6.99 5.76
N ALA A 24 -8.55 7.37 4.91
CA ALA A 24 -8.75 7.27 3.47
C ALA A 24 -8.94 5.81 3.04
N ALA A 25 -8.15 4.89 3.61
CA ALA A 25 -8.25 3.48 3.25
C ALA A 25 -9.58 2.89 3.69
N ARG A 26 -10.05 3.23 4.89
CA ARG A 26 -11.34 2.74 5.37
C ARG A 26 -12.49 3.29 4.55
N THR A 27 -12.43 4.56 4.20
CA THR A 27 -13.46 5.17 3.37
C THR A 27 -13.52 4.48 2.02
N ALA A 28 -12.36 4.25 1.39
CA ALA A 28 -12.32 3.58 0.10
C ALA A 28 -12.91 2.17 0.20
N TYR A 29 -12.52 1.43 1.24
CA TYR A 29 -13.03 0.07 1.43
C TYR A 29 -14.55 0.07 1.64
N ASP A 30 -15.04 1.00 2.46
CA ASP A 30 -16.47 1.10 2.73
C ASP A 30 -17.26 1.48 1.48
N GLU A 31 -16.63 2.20 0.56
CA GLU A 31 -17.26 2.59 -0.70
C GLU A 31 -17.16 1.51 -1.78
N GLY A 32 -16.60 0.36 -1.45
CA GLY A 32 -16.56 -0.77 -2.35
C GLY A 32 -15.21 -1.13 -2.92
N ALA A 33 -14.18 -0.35 -2.64
CA ALA A 33 -12.83 -0.68 -3.13
C ALA A 33 -12.34 -1.97 -2.49
N ARG A 34 -11.73 -2.83 -3.30
CA ARG A 34 -11.20 -4.10 -2.81
C ARG A 34 -9.73 -4.30 -3.16
N TYR A 35 -9.22 -3.51 -4.12
CA TYR A 35 -7.82 -3.56 -4.53
C TYR A 35 -7.23 -2.17 -4.39
N LEU A 36 -6.10 -2.06 -3.71
CA LEU A 36 -5.46 -0.77 -3.46
C LEU A 36 -4.01 -0.82 -3.90
N LEU A 37 -3.61 0.18 -4.67
CA LEU A 37 -2.23 0.38 -5.08
C LEU A 37 -1.75 1.69 -4.48
N ILE A 38 -0.63 1.65 -3.77
CA ILE A 38 -0.05 2.84 -3.16
C ILE A 38 1.19 3.24 -3.93
N ASP A 39 1.15 4.41 -4.54
CA ASP A 39 2.26 4.99 -5.28
C ASP A 39 3.10 5.81 -4.33
N MET A 40 4.36 5.41 -4.16
CA MET A 40 5.27 6.01 -3.18
C MET A 40 6.28 6.96 -3.81
N ARG A 41 6.10 7.31 -5.09
CA ARG A 41 7.08 8.14 -5.78
C ARG A 41 7.36 9.46 -5.07
N GLY A 42 6.33 10.10 -4.53
CA GLY A 42 6.48 11.39 -3.86
C GLY A 42 6.83 11.30 -2.38
N LEU A 43 7.04 10.11 -1.86
CA LEU A 43 7.29 9.93 -0.43
C LEU A 43 8.75 10.19 -0.12
N ASP A 44 9.01 11.11 0.81
CA ASP A 44 10.38 11.45 1.23
C ASP A 44 10.85 10.63 2.41
N THR A 45 9.98 10.39 3.37
CA THR A 45 10.36 9.75 4.62
C THR A 45 9.28 8.78 5.06
N LEU A 46 9.73 7.61 5.51
CA LEU A 46 8.86 6.57 6.05
C LEU A 46 9.38 6.21 7.44
N THR A 47 8.56 6.49 8.46
CA THR A 47 8.92 6.17 9.84
C THR A 47 8.35 4.83 10.25
N THR A 48 8.72 4.38 11.46
CA THR A 48 8.14 3.15 12.01
C THR A 48 6.62 3.26 12.11
N ALA A 49 6.12 4.44 12.50
CA ALA A 49 4.67 4.68 12.54
C ALA A 49 4.06 4.56 11.14
N GLY A 50 4.78 5.05 10.12
CA GLY A 50 4.32 4.93 8.75
C GLY A 50 4.24 3.48 8.30
N MET A 51 5.23 2.66 8.68
CA MET A 51 5.18 1.25 8.34
C MET A 51 4.01 0.54 9.02
N ARG A 52 3.74 0.90 10.30
CA ARG A 52 2.57 0.36 10.98
C ARG A 52 1.28 0.74 10.27
N ALA A 53 1.22 1.98 9.78
CA ALA A 53 0.04 2.42 9.03
C ALA A 53 -0.17 1.56 7.78
N LEU A 54 0.90 1.28 7.04
CA LEU A 54 0.80 0.43 5.86
C LEU A 54 0.33 -0.98 6.22
N GLN A 55 0.81 -1.53 7.33
CA GLN A 55 0.35 -2.83 7.78
C GLN A 55 -1.13 -2.82 8.15
N LYS A 56 -1.59 -1.74 8.76
CA LYS A 56 -3.00 -1.61 9.10
C LYS A 56 -3.87 -1.49 7.85
N VAL A 57 -3.38 -0.76 6.83
CA VAL A 57 -4.07 -0.68 5.55
C VAL A 57 -4.17 -2.07 4.93
N TYR A 58 -3.09 -2.84 4.99
CA TYR A 58 -3.10 -4.22 4.49
C TYR A 58 -4.22 -5.03 5.17
N LYS A 59 -4.35 -4.88 6.48
CA LYS A 59 -5.38 -5.63 7.21
C LYS A 59 -6.78 -5.17 6.85
N ILE A 60 -6.96 -3.88 6.58
CA ILE A 60 -8.27 -3.37 6.16
C ILE A 60 -8.70 -4.04 4.86
N PHE A 61 -7.77 -4.16 3.91
CA PHE A 61 -8.09 -4.73 2.60
C PHE A 61 -7.98 -6.25 2.54
N THR A 62 -7.55 -6.88 3.65
CA THR A 62 -7.41 -8.34 3.71
C THR A 62 -8.06 -8.87 4.98
N PRO A 63 -9.41 -8.76 5.13
CA PRO A 63 -10.09 -9.29 6.29
C PRO A 63 -9.94 -10.80 6.37
N LYS A 64 -9.94 -11.33 7.58
CA LYS A 64 -9.76 -12.76 7.78
C LYS A 64 -10.78 -13.59 7.03
N GLU A 65 -12.01 -13.11 7.01
CA GLU A 65 -13.11 -13.83 6.38
C GLU A 65 -13.00 -13.90 4.87
N GLU A 66 -12.22 -12.99 4.30
CA GLU A 66 -12.11 -12.90 2.86
C GLU A 66 -10.71 -13.23 2.36
N ARG A 67 -9.90 -13.89 3.18
CA ARG A 67 -8.56 -14.25 2.78
C ARG A 67 -8.59 -15.10 1.53
N SER A 68 -7.76 -14.73 0.58
CA SER A 68 -7.61 -15.47 -0.66
C SER A 68 -6.14 -15.41 -1.05
N ASN A 69 -5.81 -16.10 -2.15
CA ASN A 69 -4.44 -16.05 -2.66
C ASN A 69 -4.16 -14.79 -3.44
N VAL A 70 -5.16 -13.93 -3.62
CA VAL A 70 -5.00 -12.68 -4.37
C VAL A 70 -4.54 -11.57 -3.44
N ALA A 71 -3.43 -10.93 -3.78
CA ALA A 71 -2.94 -9.80 -3.02
C ALA A 71 -3.80 -8.57 -3.33
N ARG A 72 -4.36 -7.96 -2.30
CA ARG A 72 -5.25 -6.82 -2.47
C ARG A 72 -4.57 -5.48 -2.26
N LEU A 73 -3.42 -5.46 -1.60
CA LEU A 73 -2.63 -4.24 -1.43
C LEU A 73 -1.29 -4.45 -2.07
N LYS A 74 -0.90 -3.50 -2.94
CA LYS A 74 0.42 -3.52 -3.58
C LYS A 74 1.01 -2.13 -3.53
N LEU A 75 2.32 -2.05 -3.62
CA LEU A 75 3.06 -0.79 -3.58
C LEU A 75 3.83 -0.62 -4.88
N CYS A 76 4.13 0.62 -5.23
CA CYS A 76 4.94 0.88 -6.42
C CYS A 76 5.74 2.18 -6.26
N ASN A 77 6.78 2.30 -7.09
CA ASN A 77 7.59 3.52 -7.23
C ASN A 77 8.28 3.96 -5.94
N ALA A 78 8.69 3.03 -5.08
CA ALA A 78 9.37 3.41 -3.85
C ALA A 78 10.74 4.01 -4.17
N PRO A 79 11.07 5.19 -3.61
CA PRO A 79 12.44 5.68 -3.69
C PRO A 79 13.41 4.68 -3.06
N SER A 80 14.67 4.68 -3.52
CA SER A 80 15.65 3.67 -3.11
C SER A 80 15.76 3.51 -1.61
N GLN A 81 15.83 4.63 -0.88
CA GLN A 81 16.01 4.57 0.56
C GLN A 81 14.80 3.95 1.26
N ILE A 82 13.61 4.22 0.74
CA ILE A 82 12.39 3.65 1.31
C ILE A 82 12.29 2.18 0.97
N TYR A 83 12.64 1.81 -0.25
CA TYR A 83 12.67 0.42 -0.66
C TYR A 83 13.61 -0.39 0.23
N ASN A 84 14.80 0.17 0.52
CA ASN A 84 15.77 -0.52 1.37
C ASN A 84 15.25 -0.74 2.78
N VAL A 85 14.59 0.27 3.36
CA VAL A 85 14.02 0.13 4.70
C VAL A 85 12.96 -0.96 4.72
N LEU A 86 12.08 -0.97 3.73
CA LEU A 86 11.02 -1.98 3.65
C LEU A 86 11.61 -3.37 3.48
N GLY A 87 12.68 -3.49 2.70
CA GLY A 87 13.33 -4.79 2.51
C GLY A 87 14.01 -5.31 3.77
N ILE A 88 14.72 -4.42 4.47
CA ILE A 88 15.44 -4.81 5.68
C ILE A 88 14.48 -5.31 6.76
N THR A 89 13.32 -4.68 6.88
CA THR A 89 12.35 -5.04 7.92
C THR A 89 11.52 -6.27 7.57
N GLY A 90 11.69 -6.83 6.37
CA GLY A 90 10.90 -7.98 5.95
C GLY A 90 9.50 -7.63 5.47
N PHE A 91 9.19 -6.36 5.40
CA PHE A 91 7.86 -5.88 5.00
C PHE A 91 7.46 -6.40 3.63
N LEU A 92 8.42 -6.47 2.71
CA LEU A 92 8.14 -6.86 1.33
C LEU A 92 7.87 -8.35 1.16
N GLN A 93 8.01 -9.14 2.20
CA GLN A 93 7.62 -10.54 2.16
C GLN A 93 6.11 -10.70 2.16
N THR A 94 5.40 -9.73 2.73
CA THR A 94 3.95 -9.76 2.81
C THR A 94 3.30 -8.89 1.75
N ILE A 95 3.85 -7.70 1.49
CA ILE A 95 3.28 -6.73 0.57
C ILE A 95 4.24 -6.51 -0.59
N HIS A 96 3.78 -6.74 -1.81
CA HIS A 96 4.63 -6.69 -2.99
C HIS A 96 4.90 -5.28 -3.46
N MET A 97 6.13 -5.04 -3.94
CA MET A 97 6.56 -3.76 -4.48
C MET A 97 6.81 -3.89 -5.98
N TYR A 98 6.31 -2.94 -6.76
CA TYR A 98 6.49 -2.91 -8.20
C TYR A 98 7.23 -1.65 -8.62
N GLU A 99 7.87 -1.70 -9.78
CA GLU A 99 8.68 -0.59 -10.26
C GLU A 99 7.84 0.56 -10.79
N SER A 100 6.61 0.29 -11.23
CA SER A 100 5.77 1.31 -11.84
C SER A 100 4.31 1.00 -11.56
N ILE A 101 3.47 2.02 -11.77
CA ILE A 101 2.03 1.85 -11.65
C ILE A 101 1.56 0.83 -12.68
N GLU A 102 2.08 0.91 -13.90
CA GLU A 102 1.66 0.00 -14.96
C GLU A 102 1.97 -1.45 -14.61
N ALA A 103 3.16 -1.72 -14.10
CA ALA A 103 3.52 -3.08 -13.72
C ALA A 103 2.62 -3.60 -12.61
N ALA A 104 2.32 -2.74 -11.62
CA ALA A 104 1.46 -3.13 -10.51
C ALA A 104 0.04 -3.40 -10.98
N LEU A 105 -0.50 -2.54 -11.83
CA LEU A 105 -1.85 -2.73 -12.35
C LEU A 105 -1.98 -4.00 -13.16
N GLN A 106 -0.97 -4.31 -13.98
CA GLN A 106 -0.97 -5.56 -14.74
C GLN A 106 -0.96 -6.78 -13.82
N SER A 107 -0.22 -6.69 -12.71
CA SER A 107 -0.15 -7.82 -11.78
C SER A 107 -1.50 -8.09 -11.12
N PHE A 108 -2.30 -7.06 -10.86
CA PHE A 108 -3.63 -7.27 -10.32
C PHE A 108 -4.51 -8.05 -11.29
N GLY A 109 -4.36 -7.80 -12.57
CA GLY A 109 -5.17 -8.46 -13.57
C GLY A 109 -4.82 -9.92 -13.83
N LYS A 110 -3.68 -10.37 -13.33
CA LYS A 110 -3.20 -11.75 -13.56
C LYS A 110 -3.47 -12.68 -12.40
N GLU A 111 -4.04 -12.18 -11.34
CA GLU A 111 -4.31 -12.98 -10.14
C GLU A 111 -5.66 -13.65 -10.16
#